data_700578fc1d932778d0cbc64368361da6
#
_entry.id   700578fc1d932778d0cbc64368361da6
#
_cell.length_a   1.000
_cell.length_b   1.000
_cell.length_c   1.000
_cell.angle_alpha   90.00
_cell.angle_beta   90.00
_cell.angle_gamma   90.00
#
_symmetry.space_group_name_H-M   'P 1'
#
loop_
_entity.id
_entity.type
_entity.pdbx_description
1 polymer ?
#
loop_
_entity_poly.entity_id
_entity_poly.type
_entity_poly.pdbx_seq_one_letter_code
_entity_poly.pdbx_strand_id
1 'polypeptide(L)'
;MAQNETYILLAEDECGQAEVLKYNLEEEGFRVRVTSNGQQALDLIQDSVPDLLILDWMLPEISGIKLMQKLRKDGETKSLPVIMLTARGEEDDRIRGFEVGVDDYVVKPYLPSELIARIKAVLRRSRPELHEEKLSFSGIELDLSKLRVKRDGTAIELASTEFRLLRALMSNPGRVFSRNRLIDLAWSTTTYLEDRSVDVGIKRLRKALNAGGKADLIRTVRSEGYSIENDI
;
A
#
# COMPACT_ATOMS: atom_id res chain seq x y z
N MET A 1 -1.59 -12.11 16.84
CA MET A 1 -2.78 -11.91 15.99
C MET A 1 -2.30 -12.01 14.56
N ALA A 2 -2.85 -12.91 13.76
CA ALA A 2 -2.46 -13.06 12.36
C ALA A 2 -2.73 -11.74 11.63
N GLN A 3 -1.71 -11.14 11.06
CA GLN A 3 -1.89 -10.04 10.11
C GLN A 3 -2.76 -10.61 8.98
N ASN A 4 -3.92 -9.99 8.75
CA ASN A 4 -4.82 -10.36 7.67
C ASN A 4 -4.14 -9.91 6.38
N GLU A 5 -3.34 -10.82 5.76
CA GLU A 5 -2.62 -10.54 4.53
C GLU A 5 -3.62 -10.19 3.43
N THR A 6 -3.44 -9.04 2.78
CA THR A 6 -4.29 -8.61 1.67
C THR A 6 -4.23 -9.64 0.55
N TYR A 7 -5.38 -10.22 0.20
CA TYR A 7 -5.50 -11.26 -0.81
C TYR A 7 -5.79 -10.67 -2.18
N ILE A 8 -4.88 -10.90 -3.13
CA ILE A 8 -5.00 -10.49 -4.53
C ILE A 8 -5.21 -11.72 -5.41
N LEU A 9 -6.24 -11.68 -6.25
CA LEU A 9 -6.40 -12.64 -7.35
C LEU A 9 -5.84 -12.01 -8.63
N LEU A 10 -4.91 -12.72 -9.28
CA LEU A 10 -4.32 -12.35 -10.55
C LEU A 10 -4.84 -13.28 -11.64
N ALA A 11 -5.61 -12.77 -12.58
CA ALA A 11 -6.10 -13.49 -13.75
C ALA A 11 -5.33 -13.02 -15.00
N GLU A 12 -4.35 -13.82 -15.42
CA GLU A 12 -3.40 -13.56 -16.51
C GLU A 12 -3.07 -14.89 -17.19
N ASP A 13 -3.25 -15.02 -18.50
CA ASP A 13 -3.02 -16.25 -19.23
C ASP A 13 -1.55 -16.43 -19.65
N GLU A 14 -0.76 -15.38 -19.69
CA GLU A 14 0.67 -15.43 -19.99
C GLU A 14 1.46 -15.82 -18.74
N CYS A 15 1.78 -17.12 -18.60
CA CYS A 15 2.44 -17.68 -17.41
C CYS A 15 3.69 -16.92 -16.97
N GLY A 16 4.54 -16.50 -17.92
CA GLY A 16 5.78 -15.76 -17.59
C GLY A 16 5.51 -14.40 -16.97
N GLN A 17 4.51 -13.65 -17.45
CA GLN A 17 4.10 -12.38 -16.85
C GLN A 17 3.45 -12.59 -15.49
N ALA A 18 2.59 -13.59 -15.37
CA ALA A 18 1.91 -13.94 -14.13
C ALA A 18 2.90 -14.30 -13.00
N GLU A 19 3.94 -15.09 -13.29
CA GLU A 19 4.97 -15.47 -12.31
C GLU A 19 5.80 -14.27 -11.84
N VAL A 20 6.27 -13.43 -12.76
CA VAL A 20 7.02 -12.21 -12.42
C VAL A 20 6.18 -11.28 -11.57
N LEU A 21 4.91 -11.09 -11.94
CA LEU A 21 4.02 -10.20 -11.20
C LEU A 21 3.69 -10.76 -9.81
N LYS A 22 3.40 -12.06 -9.73
CA LYS A 22 3.18 -12.75 -8.45
C LYS A 22 4.35 -12.55 -7.51
N TYR A 23 5.59 -12.82 -7.98
CA TYR A 23 6.79 -12.66 -7.17
C TYR A 23 6.91 -11.22 -6.61
N ASN A 24 6.75 -10.20 -7.45
CA ASN A 24 6.85 -8.81 -7.01
C ASN A 24 5.75 -8.42 -6.00
N LEU A 25 4.54 -8.95 -6.15
CA LEU A 25 3.44 -8.70 -5.22
C LEU A 25 3.65 -9.39 -3.88
N GLU A 26 4.17 -10.62 -3.88
CA GLU A 26 4.49 -11.36 -2.65
C GLU A 26 5.64 -10.69 -1.87
N GLU A 27 6.64 -10.15 -2.55
CA GLU A 27 7.71 -9.32 -1.93
C GLU A 27 7.16 -8.05 -1.25
N GLU A 28 6.05 -7.51 -1.75
CA GLU A 28 5.34 -6.37 -1.13
C GLU A 28 4.39 -6.77 0.02
N GLY A 29 4.34 -8.07 0.36
CA GLY A 29 3.56 -8.61 1.47
C GLY A 29 2.11 -8.93 1.13
N PHE A 30 1.76 -9.05 -0.16
CA PHE A 30 0.43 -9.50 -0.58
C PHE A 30 0.38 -11.02 -0.67
N ARG A 31 -0.77 -11.61 -0.33
CA ARG A 31 -1.06 -13.01 -0.64
C ARG A 31 -1.65 -13.08 -2.05
N VAL A 32 -0.99 -13.79 -2.97
CA VAL A 32 -1.38 -13.82 -4.38
C VAL A 32 -1.82 -15.21 -4.81
N ARG A 33 -2.96 -15.29 -5.48
CA ARG A 33 -3.39 -16.47 -6.21
C ARG A 33 -3.48 -16.14 -7.69
N VAL A 34 -2.98 -17.04 -8.54
CA VAL A 34 -2.94 -16.84 -9.99
C VAL A 34 -3.93 -17.81 -10.66
N THR A 35 -4.55 -17.35 -11.71
CA THR A 35 -5.35 -18.17 -12.64
C THR A 35 -5.12 -17.72 -14.07
N SER A 36 -5.22 -18.65 -15.02
CA SER A 36 -4.93 -18.41 -16.43
C SER A 36 -6.19 -18.25 -17.30
N ASN A 37 -7.39 -18.34 -16.73
CA ASN A 37 -8.62 -18.14 -17.50
C ASN A 37 -9.75 -17.51 -16.67
N GLY A 38 -10.71 -16.90 -17.37
CA GLY A 38 -11.78 -16.14 -16.72
C GLY A 38 -12.82 -17.00 -16.02
N GLN A 39 -13.04 -18.26 -16.40
CA GLN A 39 -13.96 -19.16 -15.70
C GLN A 39 -13.39 -19.56 -14.34
N GLN A 40 -12.11 -19.98 -14.30
CA GLN A 40 -11.44 -20.28 -13.03
C GLN A 40 -11.40 -19.05 -12.12
N ALA A 41 -11.19 -17.84 -12.69
CA ALA A 41 -11.24 -16.61 -11.90
C ALA A 41 -12.61 -16.44 -11.24
N LEU A 42 -13.69 -16.67 -11.97
CA LEU A 42 -15.06 -16.60 -11.43
C LEU A 42 -15.27 -17.62 -10.31
N ASP A 43 -14.87 -18.88 -10.51
CA ASP A 43 -15.02 -19.95 -9.53
C ASP A 43 -14.25 -19.63 -8.23
N LEU A 44 -13.02 -19.12 -8.36
CA LEU A 44 -12.20 -18.71 -7.23
C LEU A 44 -12.79 -17.54 -6.44
N ILE A 45 -13.41 -16.57 -7.13
CA ILE A 45 -14.08 -15.43 -6.51
C ILE A 45 -15.34 -15.89 -5.77
N GLN A 46 -16.08 -16.86 -6.30
CA GLN A 46 -17.25 -17.43 -5.63
C GLN A 46 -16.86 -18.22 -4.37
N ASP A 47 -15.73 -18.92 -4.38
CA ASP A 47 -15.21 -19.61 -3.20
C ASP A 47 -14.73 -18.64 -2.12
N SER A 48 -14.02 -17.57 -2.52
CA SER A 48 -13.48 -16.58 -1.61
C SER A 48 -13.22 -15.26 -2.35
N VAL A 49 -13.99 -14.23 -2.02
CA VAL A 49 -13.84 -12.90 -2.62
C VAL A 49 -12.48 -12.30 -2.25
N PRO A 50 -11.63 -11.94 -3.23
CA PRO A 50 -10.34 -11.31 -2.97
C PRO A 50 -10.52 -9.84 -2.54
N ASP A 51 -9.47 -9.26 -1.97
CA ASP A 51 -9.42 -7.85 -1.63
C ASP A 51 -9.23 -6.96 -2.87
N LEU A 52 -8.61 -7.53 -3.93
CA LEU A 52 -8.42 -6.89 -5.23
C LEU A 52 -8.27 -7.95 -6.31
N LEU A 53 -8.86 -7.70 -7.47
CA LEU A 53 -8.68 -8.48 -8.68
C LEU A 53 -7.80 -7.71 -9.68
N ILE A 54 -6.71 -8.33 -10.13
CA ILE A 54 -5.95 -7.91 -11.31
C ILE A 54 -6.40 -8.79 -12.46
N LEU A 55 -6.90 -8.19 -13.53
CA LEU A 55 -7.66 -8.89 -14.56
C LEU A 55 -7.15 -8.53 -15.95
N ASP A 56 -6.61 -9.51 -16.67
CA ASP A 56 -6.32 -9.30 -18.08
C ASP A 56 -7.62 -9.16 -18.88
N TRP A 57 -7.59 -8.26 -19.84
CA TRP A 57 -8.68 -8.07 -20.81
C TRP A 57 -8.93 -9.31 -21.64
N MET A 58 -7.84 -9.93 -22.14
CA MET A 58 -7.86 -11.07 -23.06
C MET A 58 -7.62 -12.39 -22.31
N LEU A 59 -8.66 -12.92 -21.68
CA LEU A 59 -8.59 -14.24 -21.04
C LEU A 59 -9.32 -15.31 -21.84
N PRO A 60 -8.83 -16.56 -21.83
CA PRO A 60 -9.57 -17.71 -22.37
C PRO A 60 -10.90 -17.95 -21.65
N GLU A 61 -11.83 -18.60 -22.32
CA GLU A 61 -13.18 -19.01 -21.88
C GLU A 61 -14.08 -17.81 -21.58
N ILE A 62 -13.80 -17.04 -20.54
CA ILE A 62 -14.53 -15.80 -20.19
C ILE A 62 -13.54 -14.64 -20.26
N SER A 63 -13.74 -13.74 -21.24
CA SER A 63 -12.92 -12.52 -21.33
C SER A 63 -13.07 -11.64 -20.11
N GLY A 64 -12.01 -10.87 -19.79
CA GLY A 64 -12.00 -9.97 -18.62
C GLY A 64 -13.22 -9.06 -18.55
N ILE A 65 -13.64 -8.49 -19.70
CA ILE A 65 -14.82 -7.61 -19.74
C ILE A 65 -16.13 -8.35 -19.40
N LYS A 66 -16.29 -9.59 -19.87
CA LYS A 66 -17.47 -10.41 -19.54
C LYS A 66 -17.47 -10.84 -18.08
N LEU A 67 -16.29 -11.13 -17.52
CA LEU A 67 -16.14 -11.42 -16.09
C LEU A 67 -16.53 -10.19 -15.26
N MET A 68 -16.02 -8.99 -15.61
CA MET A 68 -16.40 -7.75 -14.96
C MET A 68 -17.91 -7.52 -14.95
N GLN A 69 -18.58 -7.69 -16.10
CA GLN A 69 -20.03 -7.54 -16.20
C GLN A 69 -20.80 -8.49 -15.28
N LYS A 70 -20.31 -9.72 -15.08
CA LYS A 70 -20.90 -10.67 -14.13
C LYS A 70 -20.68 -10.21 -12.69
N LEU A 71 -19.45 -9.80 -12.32
CA LEU A 71 -19.11 -9.35 -10.98
C LEU A 71 -19.92 -8.11 -10.55
N ARG A 72 -20.14 -7.16 -11.47
CA ARG A 72 -20.90 -5.94 -11.15
C ARG A 72 -22.42 -6.15 -11.01
N LYS A 73 -22.94 -7.27 -11.51
CA LYS A 73 -24.36 -7.66 -11.34
C LYS A 73 -24.61 -8.44 -10.06
N ASP A 74 -23.59 -9.03 -9.48
CA ASP A 74 -23.68 -9.82 -8.26
C ASP A 74 -23.55 -8.93 -7.03
N GLY A 75 -24.44 -9.14 -6.03
CA GLY A 75 -24.51 -8.32 -4.82
C GLY A 75 -23.26 -8.38 -3.94
N GLU A 76 -22.55 -9.51 -3.91
CA GLU A 76 -21.36 -9.72 -3.08
C GLU A 76 -20.10 -9.18 -3.73
N THR A 77 -20.03 -9.23 -5.07
CA THR A 77 -18.82 -8.87 -5.82
C THR A 77 -18.90 -7.51 -6.53
N LYS A 78 -20.06 -6.85 -6.51
CA LYS A 78 -20.27 -5.54 -7.18
C LYS A 78 -19.28 -4.45 -6.76
N SER A 79 -18.79 -4.51 -5.53
CA SER A 79 -17.84 -3.55 -4.95
C SER A 79 -16.40 -4.07 -4.93
N LEU A 80 -16.13 -5.25 -5.49
CA LEU A 80 -14.77 -5.80 -5.60
C LEU A 80 -13.89 -4.84 -6.41
N PRO A 81 -12.76 -4.37 -5.86
CA PRO A 81 -11.84 -3.52 -6.59
C PRO A 81 -11.18 -4.30 -7.72
N VAL A 82 -11.13 -3.72 -8.91
CA VAL A 82 -10.55 -4.35 -10.09
C VAL A 82 -9.61 -3.40 -10.83
N ILE A 83 -8.39 -3.87 -11.09
CA ILE A 83 -7.45 -3.24 -12.03
C ILE A 83 -7.41 -4.09 -13.29
N MET A 84 -7.74 -3.48 -14.42
CA MET A 84 -7.71 -4.14 -15.72
C MET A 84 -6.34 -3.97 -16.39
N LEU A 85 -5.75 -5.06 -16.86
CA LEU A 85 -4.56 -5.03 -17.72
C LEU A 85 -5.02 -5.07 -19.18
N THR A 86 -4.50 -4.17 -20.02
CA THR A 86 -4.94 -4.03 -21.42
C THR A 86 -3.76 -3.82 -22.36
N ALA A 87 -3.86 -4.28 -23.62
CA ALA A 87 -2.86 -4.01 -24.63
C ALA A 87 -2.96 -2.56 -25.15
N ARG A 88 -1.84 -2.03 -25.67
CA ARG A 88 -1.77 -0.68 -26.25
C ARG A 88 -2.52 -0.66 -27.58
N GLY A 89 -3.56 0.18 -27.72
CA GLY A 89 -4.29 0.37 -28.97
C GLY A 89 -5.81 0.26 -28.88
N GLU A 90 -6.35 -0.14 -27.74
CA GLU A 90 -7.79 -0.32 -27.52
C GLU A 90 -8.40 0.90 -26.80
N GLU A 91 -8.23 2.12 -27.36
CA GLU A 91 -8.83 3.33 -26.76
C GLU A 91 -10.35 3.24 -26.67
N ASP A 92 -11.02 2.64 -27.67
CA ASP A 92 -12.46 2.39 -27.63
C ASP A 92 -12.86 1.39 -26.54
N ASP A 93 -12.00 0.44 -26.21
CA ASP A 93 -12.25 -0.54 -25.16
C ASP A 93 -12.02 0.05 -23.76
N ARG A 94 -11.17 1.07 -23.62
CA ARG A 94 -11.02 1.82 -22.34
C ARG A 94 -12.30 2.56 -21.98
N ILE A 95 -12.99 3.16 -22.95
CA ILE A 95 -14.29 3.84 -22.75
C ILE A 95 -15.33 2.82 -22.30
N ARG A 96 -15.42 1.68 -22.99
CA ARG A 96 -16.32 0.57 -22.60
C ARG A 96 -16.01 -0.01 -21.23
N GLY A 97 -14.75 -0.08 -20.85
CA GLY A 97 -14.34 -0.61 -19.56
C GLY A 97 -14.71 0.32 -18.40
N PHE A 98 -14.61 1.67 -18.56
CA PHE A 98 -15.11 2.62 -17.55
C PHE A 98 -16.62 2.51 -17.36
N GLU A 99 -17.39 2.28 -18.44
CA GLU A 99 -18.83 2.03 -18.36
C GLU A 99 -19.17 0.74 -17.59
N VAL A 100 -18.26 -0.25 -17.57
CA VAL A 100 -18.43 -1.52 -16.84
C VAL A 100 -17.99 -1.40 -15.38
N GLY A 101 -17.37 -0.30 -14.97
CA GLY A 101 -17.06 0.00 -13.57
C GLY A 101 -15.74 -0.59 -13.06
N VAL A 102 -14.68 -0.55 -13.86
CA VAL A 102 -13.30 -0.87 -13.44
C VAL A 102 -12.73 0.28 -12.61
N ASP A 103 -11.93 -0.03 -11.58
CA ASP A 103 -11.39 0.99 -10.66
C ASP A 103 -10.12 1.66 -11.18
N ASP A 104 -9.31 0.95 -11.99
CA ASP A 104 -8.14 1.50 -12.70
C ASP A 104 -7.75 0.61 -13.89
N TYR A 105 -6.94 1.17 -14.82
CA TYR A 105 -6.39 0.50 -15.99
C TYR A 105 -4.89 0.62 -16.06
N VAL A 106 -4.23 -0.45 -16.49
CA VAL A 106 -2.80 -0.46 -16.76
C VAL A 106 -2.55 -0.99 -18.15
N VAL A 107 -1.85 -0.21 -18.97
CA VAL A 107 -1.54 -0.55 -20.35
C VAL A 107 -0.25 -1.36 -20.40
N LYS A 108 -0.27 -2.53 -21.01
CA LYS A 108 0.90 -3.36 -21.29
C LYS A 108 1.74 -2.73 -22.44
N PRO A 109 3.09 -2.71 -22.35
CA PRO A 109 3.92 -3.14 -21.23
C PRO A 109 3.97 -2.10 -20.10
N TYR A 110 3.99 -2.55 -18.86
CA TYR A 110 4.08 -1.73 -17.66
C TYR A 110 5.26 -2.15 -16.77
N LEU A 111 5.70 -1.25 -15.89
CA LEU A 111 6.67 -1.56 -14.86
C LEU A 111 5.95 -2.16 -13.63
N PRO A 112 6.45 -3.25 -13.03
CA PRO A 112 5.86 -3.81 -11.80
C PRO A 112 5.65 -2.77 -10.69
N SER A 113 6.59 -1.84 -10.52
CA SER A 113 6.50 -0.75 -9.55
C SER A 113 5.32 0.21 -9.81
N GLU A 114 4.97 0.46 -11.08
CA GLU A 114 3.81 1.27 -11.45
C GLU A 114 2.51 0.55 -11.04
N LEU A 115 2.38 -0.73 -11.39
CA LEU A 115 1.21 -1.52 -11.05
C LEU A 115 1.04 -1.63 -9.52
N ILE A 116 2.11 -1.88 -8.77
CA ILE A 116 2.10 -1.92 -7.30
C ILE A 116 1.62 -0.59 -6.71
N ALA A 117 2.09 0.53 -7.23
CA ALA A 117 1.63 1.85 -6.77
C ALA A 117 0.12 2.05 -7.00
N ARG A 118 -0.41 1.60 -8.15
CA ARG A 118 -1.83 1.64 -8.49
C ARG A 118 -2.66 0.71 -7.61
N ILE A 119 -2.19 -0.53 -7.36
CA ILE A 119 -2.81 -1.48 -6.43
C ILE A 119 -2.98 -0.84 -5.06
N LYS A 120 -1.91 -0.28 -4.49
CA LYS A 120 -1.96 0.42 -3.20
C LYS A 120 -2.93 1.60 -3.20
N ALA A 121 -3.03 2.34 -4.31
CA ALA A 121 -3.97 3.46 -4.45
C ALA A 121 -5.44 3.00 -4.56
N VAL A 122 -5.71 1.91 -5.27
CA VAL A 122 -7.05 1.34 -5.40
C VAL A 122 -7.51 0.74 -4.08
N LEU A 123 -6.69 -0.08 -3.43
CA LEU A 123 -6.99 -0.68 -2.12
C LEU A 123 -7.29 0.39 -1.06
N ARG A 124 -6.52 1.47 -1.02
CA ARG A 124 -6.76 2.60 -0.10
C ARG A 124 -8.11 3.27 -0.31
N ARG A 125 -8.62 3.33 -1.55
CA ARG A 125 -9.92 3.94 -1.86
C ARG A 125 -11.09 3.01 -1.56
N SER A 126 -10.93 1.72 -1.83
CA SER A 126 -12.01 0.73 -1.73
C SER A 126 -12.25 0.20 -0.33
N ARG A 127 -11.21 0.16 0.51
CA ARG A 127 -11.28 -0.32 1.90
C ARG A 127 -10.52 0.61 2.84
N PRO A 128 -11.04 1.82 3.11
CA PRO A 128 -10.42 2.75 4.05
C PRO A 128 -10.19 2.14 5.45
N GLU A 129 -11.04 1.22 5.86
CA GLU A 129 -11.02 0.52 7.14
C GLU A 129 -9.96 -0.58 7.26
N LEU A 130 -9.51 -1.19 6.17
CA LEU A 130 -8.44 -2.21 6.17
C LEU A 130 -7.04 -1.61 6.00
N HIS A 131 -6.94 -0.46 5.39
CA HIS A 131 -5.77 0.39 5.52
C HIS A 131 -6.00 1.21 6.78
N GLU A 132 -5.54 0.72 7.91
CA GLU A 132 -5.37 1.56 9.08
C GLU A 132 -4.51 2.75 8.63
N GLU A 133 -5.19 3.82 8.19
CA GLU A 133 -4.54 5.13 8.04
C GLU A 133 -4.07 5.62 9.41
N LYS A 134 -4.04 4.73 10.39
CA LYS A 134 -3.57 4.94 11.74
C LYS A 134 -2.49 3.94 12.07
N LEU A 135 -1.33 4.45 12.38
CA LEU A 135 -0.27 3.67 13.00
C LEU A 135 -0.38 3.88 14.52
N SER A 136 -0.29 2.79 15.28
CA SER A 136 -0.30 2.85 16.75
C SER A 136 0.91 2.13 17.31
N PHE A 137 1.65 2.80 18.20
CA PHE A 137 2.81 2.23 18.87
C PHE A 137 3.01 2.90 20.22
N SER A 138 3.00 2.11 21.31
CA SER A 138 3.35 2.56 22.66
C SER A 138 2.66 3.87 23.10
N GLY A 139 1.34 3.95 22.91
CA GLY A 139 0.54 5.14 23.24
C GLY A 139 0.60 6.26 22.17
N ILE A 140 1.42 6.13 21.13
CA ILE A 140 1.41 7.05 19.99
C ILE A 140 0.38 6.54 18.97
N GLU A 141 -0.51 7.42 18.55
CA GLU A 141 -1.47 7.20 17.45
C GLU A 141 -1.19 8.21 16.35
N LEU A 142 -0.94 7.72 15.14
CA LEU A 142 -0.66 8.52 13.94
C LEU A 142 -1.79 8.30 12.93
N ASP A 143 -2.64 9.31 12.72
CA ASP A 143 -3.70 9.31 11.71
C ASP A 143 -3.12 9.86 10.41
N LEU A 144 -2.88 8.97 9.42
CA LEU A 144 -2.23 9.31 8.16
C LEU A 144 -3.17 10.07 7.21
N SER A 145 -4.48 9.89 7.34
CA SER A 145 -5.48 10.56 6.51
C SER A 145 -5.68 12.01 6.94
N LYS A 146 -5.73 12.23 8.26
CA LYS A 146 -5.96 13.54 8.85
C LYS A 146 -4.67 14.28 9.19
N LEU A 147 -3.50 13.65 8.97
CA LEU A 147 -2.18 14.15 9.37
C LEU A 147 -2.14 14.58 10.85
N ARG A 148 -2.74 13.78 11.73
CA ARG A 148 -2.83 14.04 13.16
C ARG A 148 -2.04 13.03 13.97
N VAL A 149 -1.48 13.50 15.07
CA VAL A 149 -0.73 12.69 16.03
C VAL A 149 -1.34 12.85 17.40
N LYS A 150 -1.45 11.75 18.13
CA LYS A 150 -1.78 11.76 19.55
C LYS A 150 -0.75 10.91 20.29
N ARG A 151 -0.51 11.23 21.56
CA ARG A 151 0.20 10.37 22.50
C ARG A 151 -0.58 10.30 23.81
N ASP A 152 -0.96 9.08 24.18
CA ASP A 152 -1.81 8.82 25.34
C ASP A 152 -3.10 9.68 25.33
N GLY A 153 -3.75 9.73 24.15
CA GLY A 153 -4.97 10.51 23.94
C GLY A 153 -4.78 12.02 23.75
N THR A 154 -3.60 12.58 24.06
CA THR A 154 -3.30 14.02 23.92
C THR A 154 -2.79 14.33 22.52
N ALA A 155 -3.40 15.32 21.85
CA ALA A 155 -2.96 15.75 20.52
C ALA A 155 -1.56 16.39 20.56
N ILE A 156 -0.74 16.06 19.56
CA ILE A 156 0.61 16.61 19.37
C ILE A 156 0.66 17.28 18.01
N GLU A 157 1.17 18.51 17.97
CA GLU A 157 1.44 19.21 16.70
C GLU A 157 2.84 18.87 16.21
N LEU A 158 2.93 18.37 14.98
CA LEU A 158 4.18 18.09 14.29
C LEU A 158 4.22 18.85 12.97
N ALA A 159 5.40 19.36 12.61
CA ALA A 159 5.62 19.84 11.24
C ALA A 159 5.65 18.66 10.25
N SER A 160 5.47 18.95 8.96
CA SER A 160 5.34 17.90 7.92
C SER A 160 6.53 16.93 7.88
N THR A 161 7.73 17.40 8.15
CA THR A 161 8.94 16.57 8.17
C THR A 161 8.97 15.65 9.39
N GLU A 162 8.66 16.18 10.59
CA GLU A 162 8.59 15.38 11.82
C GLU A 162 7.49 14.30 11.71
N PHE A 163 6.34 14.64 11.10
CA PHE A 163 5.27 13.69 10.82
C PHE A 163 5.75 12.54 9.92
N ARG A 164 6.46 12.84 8.81
CA ARG A 164 6.98 11.80 7.91
C ARG A 164 8.08 10.96 8.56
N LEU A 165 8.95 11.56 9.38
CA LEU A 165 9.94 10.80 10.16
C LEU A 165 9.25 9.83 11.13
N LEU A 166 8.24 10.30 11.87
CA LEU A 166 7.47 9.45 12.79
C LEU A 166 6.78 8.31 12.04
N ARG A 167 6.15 8.61 10.91
CA ARG A 167 5.53 7.60 10.05
C ARG A 167 6.55 6.53 9.61
N ALA A 168 7.73 6.96 9.14
CA ALA A 168 8.77 6.03 8.70
C ALA A 168 9.20 5.08 9.83
N LEU A 169 9.43 5.60 11.02
CA LEU A 169 9.83 4.82 12.18
C LEU A 169 8.70 3.88 12.65
N MET A 170 7.46 4.38 12.74
CA MET A 170 6.30 3.60 13.19
C MET A 170 5.82 2.55 12.19
N SER A 171 6.18 2.68 10.91
CA SER A 171 5.85 1.65 9.91
C SER A 171 6.58 0.33 10.15
N ASN A 172 7.71 0.34 10.84
CA ASN A 172 8.49 -0.86 11.18
C ASN A 172 9.17 -0.67 12.55
N PRO A 173 8.44 -0.81 13.66
CA PRO A 173 9.02 -0.70 14.99
C PRO A 173 10.15 -1.71 15.21
N GLY A 174 11.22 -1.29 15.90
CA GLY A 174 12.42 -2.07 16.13
C GLY A 174 13.44 -2.08 14.99
N ARG A 175 13.01 -1.69 13.76
CA ARG A 175 13.93 -1.58 12.63
C ARG A 175 14.77 -0.31 12.72
N VAL A 176 16.09 -0.45 12.50
CA VAL A 176 16.99 0.70 12.39
C VAL A 176 16.95 1.26 10.95
N PHE A 177 16.67 2.55 10.83
CA PHE A 177 16.70 3.28 9.56
C PHE A 177 17.96 4.15 9.51
N SER A 178 18.75 4.02 8.45
CA SER A 178 19.89 4.90 8.23
C SER A 178 19.44 6.35 7.98
N ARG A 179 20.33 7.32 8.22
CA ARG A 179 20.05 8.74 7.96
C ARG A 179 19.66 9.00 6.53
N ASN A 180 20.38 8.44 5.56
CA ASN A 180 20.06 8.58 4.14
C ASN A 180 18.67 8.06 3.83
N ARG A 181 18.29 6.88 4.37
CA ARG A 181 16.96 6.32 4.17
C ARG A 181 15.85 7.20 4.79
N LEU A 182 16.10 7.82 5.93
CA LEU A 182 15.17 8.76 6.54
C LEU A 182 15.05 10.06 5.75
N ILE A 183 16.12 10.53 5.10
CA ILE A 183 16.08 11.65 4.16
C ILE A 183 15.13 11.32 3.00
N ASP A 184 15.32 10.18 2.34
CA ASP A 184 14.48 9.75 1.21
C ASP A 184 13.00 9.66 1.58
N LEU A 185 12.69 9.20 2.79
CA LEU A 185 11.32 9.00 3.27
C LEU A 185 10.63 10.27 3.78
N ALA A 186 11.39 11.21 4.34
CA ALA A 186 10.82 12.39 5.01
C ALA A 186 10.92 13.69 4.19
N TRP A 187 11.83 13.78 3.23
CA TRP A 187 11.99 14.95 2.38
C TRP A 187 11.65 14.64 0.93
N SER A 188 10.79 15.43 0.33
CA SER A 188 10.23 15.20 -1.02
C SER A 188 11.04 15.85 -2.16
N THR A 189 12.20 16.43 -1.89
CA THR A 189 13.01 17.13 -2.90
C THR A 189 14.45 16.63 -2.90
N THR A 190 14.98 16.45 -4.10
CA THR A 190 16.37 16.12 -4.49
C THR A 190 17.40 17.20 -4.14
N THR A 191 17.17 18.02 -3.13
CA THR A 191 18.17 18.95 -2.63
C THR A 191 19.15 18.17 -1.77
N TYR A 192 20.43 18.35 -1.98
CA TYR A 192 21.51 17.79 -1.17
C TYR A 192 21.29 18.19 0.31
N LEU A 193 20.63 17.32 1.05
CA LEU A 193 20.41 17.49 2.48
C LEU A 193 21.52 16.74 3.21
N GLU A 194 22.19 17.43 4.11
CA GLU A 194 23.19 16.81 4.97
C GLU A 194 22.52 15.92 6.04
N ASP A 195 23.21 14.89 6.50
CA ASP A 195 22.78 13.99 7.59
C ASP A 195 22.31 14.73 8.85
N ARG A 196 22.85 15.94 9.09
CA ARG A 196 22.45 16.84 10.18
C ARG A 196 20.98 17.24 10.14
N SER A 197 20.36 17.26 8.96
CA SER A 197 18.92 17.60 8.82
C SER A 197 18.03 16.56 9.52
N VAL A 198 18.41 15.29 9.44
CA VAL A 198 17.72 14.19 10.14
C VAL A 198 17.87 14.34 11.65
N ASP A 199 19.08 14.57 12.14
CA ASP A 199 19.36 14.69 13.57
C ASP A 199 18.55 15.85 14.20
N VAL A 200 18.44 16.97 13.49
CA VAL A 200 17.60 18.11 13.90
C VAL A 200 16.11 17.74 13.89
N GLY A 201 15.65 17.06 12.85
CA GLY A 201 14.27 16.58 12.76
C GLY A 201 13.92 15.60 13.89
N ILE A 202 14.78 14.64 14.17
CA ILE A 202 14.62 13.69 15.30
C ILE A 202 14.62 14.43 16.66
N LYS A 203 15.51 15.40 16.85
CA LYS A 203 15.53 16.21 18.09
C LYS A 203 14.21 16.95 18.33
N ARG A 204 13.64 17.55 17.27
CA ARG A 204 12.33 18.23 17.34
C ARG A 204 11.21 17.25 17.60
N LEU A 205 11.21 16.10 16.90
CA LEU A 205 10.24 15.03 17.09
C LEU A 205 10.24 14.51 18.53
N ARG A 206 11.42 14.22 19.09
CA ARG A 206 11.57 13.82 20.50
C ARG A 206 11.00 14.86 21.45
N LYS A 207 11.32 16.14 21.22
CA LYS A 207 10.80 17.23 22.06
C LYS A 207 9.27 17.26 22.08
N ALA A 208 8.63 17.05 20.93
CA ALA A 208 7.17 17.04 20.81
C ALA A 208 6.56 15.78 21.44
N LEU A 209 7.13 14.60 21.15
CA LEU A 209 6.63 13.33 21.67
C LEU A 209 6.81 13.20 23.20
N ASN A 210 7.92 13.68 23.74
CA ASN A 210 8.28 13.51 25.17
C ASN A 210 7.78 14.66 26.04
N ALA A 211 6.94 15.55 25.50
CA ALA A 211 6.32 16.63 26.28
C ALA A 211 5.57 16.05 27.48
N GLY A 212 5.70 16.72 28.64
CA GLY A 212 5.11 16.25 29.89
C GLY A 212 5.88 15.11 30.57
N GLY A 213 7.17 14.92 30.24
CA GLY A 213 8.04 13.93 30.91
C GLY A 213 7.82 12.48 30.45
N LYS A 214 7.26 12.28 29.26
CA LYS A 214 7.03 10.95 28.69
C LYS A 214 8.35 10.29 28.25
N ALA A 215 8.41 8.97 28.31
CA ALA A 215 9.57 8.17 27.90
C ALA A 215 9.97 8.42 26.45
N ASP A 216 11.26 8.38 26.14
CA ASP A 216 11.80 8.48 24.78
C ASP A 216 11.73 7.14 24.08
N LEU A 217 10.84 7.01 23.12
CA LEU A 217 10.66 5.78 22.33
C LEU A 217 11.56 5.74 21.08
N ILE A 218 12.29 6.83 20.77
CA ILE A 218 13.19 6.86 19.62
C ILE A 218 14.61 6.55 20.10
N ARG A 219 15.11 5.39 19.72
CA ARG A 219 16.50 5.01 20.00
C ARG A 219 17.45 5.55 18.94
N THR A 220 18.61 6.01 19.38
CA THR A 220 19.74 6.33 18.49
C THR A 220 20.70 5.14 18.46
N VAL A 221 20.90 4.56 17.27
CA VAL A 221 21.93 3.54 17.06
C VAL A 221 23.15 4.24 16.46
N ARG A 222 24.24 4.33 17.24
CA ARG A 222 25.45 5.06 16.83
C ARG A 222 25.97 4.54 15.49
N SER A 223 26.32 5.45 14.60
CA SER A 223 26.78 5.23 13.22
C SER A 223 25.74 4.64 12.27
N GLU A 224 24.66 4.02 12.74
CA GLU A 224 23.64 3.35 11.91
C GLU A 224 22.41 4.22 11.64
N GLY A 225 21.86 4.90 12.68
CA GLY A 225 20.68 5.73 12.50
C GLY A 225 19.72 5.72 13.68
N TYR A 226 18.42 5.54 13.39
CA TYR A 226 17.33 5.66 14.37
C TYR A 226 16.32 4.52 14.23
N SER A 227 15.76 4.09 15.36
CA SER A 227 14.61 3.18 15.44
C SER A 227 13.56 3.73 16.41
N ILE A 228 12.33 3.21 16.35
CA ILE A 228 11.33 3.38 17.40
C ILE A 228 11.10 2.04 18.06
N GLU A 229 11.16 2.00 19.37
CA GLU A 229 11.03 0.76 20.15
C GLU A 229 10.53 1.06 21.56
N ASN A 230 9.94 0.05 22.20
CA ASN A 230 9.59 0.16 23.62
C ASN A 230 10.88 0.16 24.47
N ASP A 231 10.89 0.95 25.55
CA ASP A 231 11.86 0.72 26.62
C ASP A 231 11.71 -0.72 27.11
N ILE A 232 12.82 -1.45 27.12
CA ILE A 232 12.92 -2.80 27.69
C ILE A 232 13.11 -2.67 29.19
#